data_e6578a347d099e19b783398de554964e
#
_entry.id   e6578a347d099e19b783398de554964e
#
_cell.length_a   1.000
_cell.length_b   1.000
_cell.length_c   1.000
_cell.angle_alpha   90.00
_cell.angle_beta   90.00
_cell.angle_gamma   90.00
#
_symmetry.space_group_name_H-M   'P 1'
#
loop_
_entity.id
_entity.type
_entity.pdbx_description
1 polymer ?
#
loop_
_entity_poly.entity_id
_entity_poly.type
_entity_poly.pdbx_seq_one_letter_code
_entity_poly.pdbx_strand_id
1 'polypeptide(L)' 'MAPTKTSTLNLRIDPALKQAARDAALQEHRSVANLIELLIRRHCEQAGIPIPEQVELFAVGSHE' A
#
# COMPACT_ATOMS: atom_id res chain seq x y z
N MET A 1 5.37 -12.58 14.07
CA MET A 1 4.88 -11.95 13.53
C MET A 1 4.83 -12.04 12.22
N ALA A 2 3.97 -12.14 11.70
CA ALA A 2 3.89 -12.29 10.36
C ALA A 2 4.08 -11.01 9.71
N PRO A 3 5.04 -10.90 8.97
CA PRO A 3 5.24 -9.67 8.30
C PRO A 3 4.21 -9.51 7.27
N THR A 4 3.77 -8.34 7.13
CA THR A 4 2.77 -8.04 6.16
C THR A 4 3.35 -7.85 4.80
N LYS A 5 4.65 -7.81 4.68
CA LYS A 5 5.25 -7.56 3.38
C LYS A 5 5.84 -8.80 2.79
N THR A 6 4.99 -9.76 2.55
CA THR A 6 5.45 -11.00 2.01
C THR A 6 5.01 -11.22 0.59
N SER A 7 4.21 -10.31 0.06
CA SER A 7 3.74 -10.46 -1.31
C SER A 7 4.35 -9.40 -2.19
N THR A 8 4.46 -9.73 -3.45
CA THR A 8 5.02 -8.80 -4.42
C THR A 8 3.93 -8.38 -5.38
N LEU A 9 3.95 -7.12 -5.73
CA LEU A 9 3.00 -6.60 -6.70
C LEU A 9 3.78 -6.17 -7.93
N ASN A 10 3.50 -6.78 -9.05
CA ASN A 10 4.16 -6.41 -10.30
C ASN A 10 3.22 -5.57 -11.12
N LEU A 11 3.71 -4.43 -11.55
CA LEU A 11 2.89 -3.49 -12.29
C LEU A 11 3.58 -3.13 -13.59
N ARG A 12 2.76 -2.98 -14.61
CA ARG A 12 3.22 -2.43 -15.88
C ARG A 12 2.60 -1.07 -16.00
N ILE A 13 3.41 -0.04 -15.96
CA ILE A 13 2.89 1.30 -16.05
C ILE A 13 3.72 2.08 -17.04
N ASP A 14 3.19 3.20 -17.44
CA ASP A 14 3.84 4.12 -18.33
C ASP A 14 5.17 4.57 -17.71
N PRO A 15 6.24 4.61 -18.47
CA PRO A 15 7.52 5.08 -17.92
C PRO A 15 7.44 6.46 -17.30
N ALA A 16 6.62 7.32 -17.85
CA ALA A 16 6.47 8.66 -17.29
C ALA A 16 5.86 8.61 -15.91
N LEU A 17 4.90 7.72 -15.71
CA LEU A 17 4.29 7.55 -14.40
C LEU A 17 5.29 6.95 -13.41
N LYS A 18 6.11 6.05 -13.90
CA LYS A 18 7.12 5.45 -13.04
C LYS A 18 8.09 6.51 -12.54
N GLN A 19 8.50 7.40 -13.45
CA GLN A 19 9.41 8.46 -13.05
C GLN A 19 8.74 9.41 -12.06
N ALA A 20 7.50 9.74 -12.32
CA ALA A 20 6.76 10.60 -11.40
C ALA A 20 6.65 9.98 -10.02
N ALA A 21 6.46 8.67 -9.96
CA ALA A 21 6.37 7.98 -8.68
C ALA A 21 7.68 8.08 -7.92
N ARG A 22 8.79 7.94 -8.62
CA ARG A 22 10.09 8.07 -7.99
C ARG A 22 10.32 9.47 -7.45
N ASP A 23 9.97 10.46 -8.25
CA ASP A 23 10.13 11.84 -7.82
C ASP A 23 9.27 12.15 -6.63
N ALA A 24 8.04 11.66 -6.62
CA ALA A 24 7.16 11.89 -5.50
C ALA A 24 7.67 11.21 -4.24
N ALA A 25 8.19 10.01 -4.38
CA ALA A 25 8.72 9.29 -3.23
C ALA A 25 9.91 10.04 -2.65
N LEU A 26 10.77 10.56 -3.50
CA LEU A 26 11.91 11.32 -3.04
C LEU A 26 11.49 12.57 -2.29
N GLN A 27 10.48 13.25 -2.80
CA GLN A 27 10.00 14.43 -2.15
C GLN A 27 9.48 14.14 -0.76
N GLU A 28 8.90 12.99 -0.57
CA GLU A 28 8.33 12.62 0.71
C GLU A 28 9.27 11.78 1.55
N HIS A 29 10.49 11.63 1.10
CA HIS A 29 11.50 10.87 1.84
C HIS A 29 11.03 9.46 2.17
N ARG A 30 10.44 8.80 1.18
CA ARG A 30 10.01 7.44 1.36
C ARG A 30 10.32 6.65 0.11
N SER A 31 10.30 5.32 0.21
CA SER A 31 10.55 4.49 -0.94
C SER A 31 9.33 4.49 -1.85
N VAL A 32 9.53 4.08 -3.09
CA VAL A 32 8.42 3.98 -4.02
C VAL A 32 7.38 2.98 -3.50
N ALA A 33 7.83 1.88 -2.92
CA ALA A 33 6.91 0.89 -2.38
C ALA A 33 6.05 1.49 -1.28
N ASN A 34 6.66 2.25 -0.39
CA ASN A 34 5.92 2.90 0.67
C ASN A 34 4.94 3.92 0.13
N LEU A 35 5.33 4.65 -0.90
CA LEU A 35 4.45 5.61 -1.51
C LEU A 35 3.24 4.93 -2.11
N ILE A 36 3.46 3.83 -2.81
CA ILE A 36 2.36 3.10 -3.43
C ILE A 36 1.42 2.55 -2.37
N GLU A 37 1.95 2.00 -1.30
CA GLU A 37 1.12 1.51 -0.22
C GLU A 37 0.25 2.62 0.37
N LEU A 38 0.84 3.77 0.57
CA LEU A 38 0.10 4.89 1.11
C LEU A 38 -1.02 5.31 0.18
N LEU A 39 -0.74 5.37 -1.11
CA LEU A 39 -1.75 5.78 -2.06
C LEU A 39 -2.89 4.77 -2.14
N ILE A 40 -2.57 3.49 -2.07
CA ILE A 40 -3.59 2.47 -2.08
C ILE A 40 -4.47 2.59 -0.84
N ARG A 41 -3.88 2.80 0.32
CA ARG A 41 -4.64 2.94 1.55
C ARG A 41 -5.55 4.14 1.49
N ARG A 42 -5.05 5.25 0.99
CA ARG A 42 -5.85 6.44 0.86
C ARG A 42 -7.02 6.24 -0.08
N HIS A 43 -6.75 5.60 -1.21
CA HIS A 43 -7.81 5.36 -2.17
C HIS A 43 -8.89 4.46 -1.59
N CYS A 44 -8.47 3.40 -0.92
CA CYS A 44 -9.42 2.48 -0.31
C CYS A 44 -10.25 3.16 0.74
N GLU A 45 -9.63 4.04 1.51
CA GLU A 45 -10.34 4.78 2.53
C GLU A 45 -11.41 5.64 1.92
N GLN A 46 -11.07 6.34 0.83
CA GLN A 46 -12.01 7.20 0.17
C GLN A 46 -13.13 6.43 -0.51
N ALA A 47 -12.81 5.26 -1.02
CA ALA A 47 -13.80 4.46 -1.74
C ALA A 47 -14.59 3.53 -0.82
N GLY A 48 -14.23 3.47 0.44
CA GLY A 48 -14.93 2.60 1.35
C GLY A 48 -14.58 1.14 1.18
N ILE A 49 -13.40 0.86 0.69
CA ILE A 49 -12.96 -0.51 0.46
C ILE A 49 -12.15 -0.96 1.66
N PRO A 50 -12.58 -2.01 2.36
CA PRO A 50 -11.80 -2.47 3.52
C PRO A 50 -10.52 -3.13 3.07
N ILE A 51 -9.47 -2.90 3.83
CA ILE A 51 -8.19 -3.54 3.56
C ILE A 51 -8.15 -4.81 4.38
N PRO A 52 -8.02 -5.97 3.75
CA PRO A 52 -8.13 -7.26 4.48
C PRO A 52 -7.17 -7.39 5.64
N GLU A 53 -6.03 -6.79 5.53
CA GLU A 53 -5.05 -6.81 6.57
C GLU A 53 -5.61 -6.24 7.87
N GLN A 54 -6.33 -5.14 7.78
CA GLN A 54 -6.95 -4.53 8.94
C GLN A 54 -8.11 -5.37 9.44
N VAL A 55 -8.86 -5.91 8.53
CA VAL A 55 -9.98 -6.77 8.90
C VAL A 55 -9.46 -7.98 9.62
N GLU A 56 -8.38 -8.54 9.18
CA GLU A 56 -7.79 -9.69 9.81
C GLU A 56 -7.34 -9.40 11.22
N LEU A 57 -6.79 -8.23 11.42
CA LEU A 57 -6.37 -7.85 12.76
C LEU A 57 -7.54 -7.79 13.71
N PHE A 58 -8.63 -7.23 13.28
CA PHE A 58 -9.80 -7.17 14.13
C PHE A 58 -10.37 -8.56 14.34
N ALA A 59 -10.39 -9.37 13.31
CA ALA A 59 -10.94 -10.68 13.40
C ALA A 59 -10.14 -11.54 14.39
N VAL A 60 -8.84 -11.42 14.33
CA VAL A 60 -8.01 -12.18 15.23
C VAL A 60 -8.26 -11.74 16.66
N GLY A 61 -8.33 -10.46 16.87
CA GLY A 61 -8.63 -9.96 18.19
C GLY A 61 -9.95 -10.45 18.68
N SER A 62 -10.91 -10.53 17.79
CA SER A 62 -12.21 -10.95 18.24
C SER A 62 -12.30 -12.44 18.34
N HIS A 63 -11.53 -13.26 17.56
CA HIS A 63 -11.73 -14.59 17.63
C HIS A 63 -10.82 -15.23 18.57
N GLU A 64 -9.98 -14.63 19.09
CA GLU A 64 -9.19 -15.20 19.97
C GLU A 64 -9.64 -15.14 21.17
#